data_25a963aa0af49f87ef50df8c0c15528f
#
_entry.id   25a963aa0af49f87ef50df8c0c15528f
#
_cell.length_a   1.000
_cell.length_b   1.000
_cell.length_c   1.000
_cell.angle_alpha   90.00
_cell.angle_beta   90.00
_cell.angle_gamma   90.00
#
_symmetry.space_group_name_H-M   'P 1'
#
loop_
_entity.id
_entity.type
_entity.pdbx_description
1 polymer ?
#
loop_
_entity_poly.entity_id
_entity_poly.type
_entity_poly.pdbx_seq_one_letter_code
_entity_poly.pdbx_strand_id
1 'polypeptide(L)'
;MLSKKQKELMDILTRQEGIYTVENYAKRLGVSKRTIYTYLDIIQDELYHRGYSIKRKPGKGIEIISHHMRTENLEEDQIDEFSIHNRRIELIWRLFLQENPIDLYEFCDEFYVSESSIRNDLIYINQKLKNRYKVNLSIIQGHILLQGDLSAKNIFNSLILLNEIFFDGNGYNQKLRNLQYMYDKHLIDTVNHLIHDYIHDVSLHLAEHYKFNLASVLVVLSSKVIQGFHIQDDKNRLIYDRVKFLPNLILAKQFLLYLEEICDIKFTEADCEFLAEYLVADRIQIHNFEKVSKHDKEIFERVLKKMELLLKVDFSKNKENREKLLLHFNAMVFRLRKDRKSVV
;
A
#
# COMPACT_ATOMS: atom_id res chain seq x y z
N MET A 1 25.57 -0.42 8.11
CA MET A 1 26.68 0.52 8.51
C MET A 1 27.30 1.11 7.26
N LEU A 2 27.35 2.45 7.13
CA LEU A 2 27.94 3.12 5.97
C LEU A 2 29.48 2.99 5.95
N SER A 3 30.05 2.77 4.76
CA SER A 3 31.51 2.75 4.55
C SER A 3 32.11 4.15 4.74
N LYS A 4 33.44 4.23 4.90
CA LYS A 4 34.16 5.51 5.07
C LYS A 4 33.89 6.47 3.90
N LYS A 5 33.93 5.98 2.66
CA LYS A 5 33.66 6.79 1.45
C LYS A 5 32.20 7.22 1.30
N GLN A 6 31.25 6.40 1.78
CA GLN A 6 29.83 6.79 1.81
C GLN A 6 29.56 7.91 2.80
N LYS A 7 30.17 7.85 3.98
CA LYS A 7 30.11 8.94 4.98
C LYS A 7 30.74 10.21 4.44
N GLU A 8 31.89 10.10 3.78
CA GLU A 8 32.57 11.24 3.15
C GLU A 8 31.72 11.88 2.04
N LEU A 9 31.08 11.07 1.19
CA LEU A 9 30.14 11.58 0.19
C LEU A 9 28.98 12.33 0.86
N MET A 10 28.39 11.76 1.91
CA MET A 10 27.29 12.39 2.63
C MET A 10 27.71 13.74 3.26
N ASP A 11 28.90 13.82 3.86
CA ASP A 11 29.44 15.06 4.42
C ASP A 11 29.70 16.12 3.34
N ILE A 12 30.18 15.70 2.18
CA ILE A 12 30.36 16.61 1.03
C ILE A 12 29.02 17.15 0.56
N LEU A 13 28.02 16.29 0.39
CA LEU A 13 26.68 16.64 -0.09
C LEU A 13 25.97 17.62 0.87
N THR A 14 26.04 17.40 2.18
CA THR A 14 25.34 18.24 3.17
C THR A 14 26.02 19.61 3.41
N ARG A 15 27.30 19.76 3.05
CA ARG A 15 28.05 21.02 3.22
C ARG A 15 28.12 21.86 1.96
N GLN A 16 27.70 21.34 0.81
CA GLN A 16 27.78 22.04 -0.46
C GLN A 16 26.45 22.68 -0.83
N GLU A 17 26.49 23.95 -1.19
CA GLU A 17 25.35 24.63 -1.83
C GLU A 17 25.52 24.58 -3.35
N GLY A 18 24.43 24.25 -4.07
CA GLY A 18 24.38 24.24 -5.53
C GLY A 18 24.40 22.86 -6.18
N ILE A 19 24.47 22.85 -7.51
CA ILE A 19 24.37 21.66 -8.35
C ILE A 19 25.77 21.22 -8.77
N TYR A 20 26.11 19.98 -8.49
CA TYR A 20 27.39 19.36 -8.87
C TYR A 20 27.18 18.09 -9.66
N THR A 21 28.01 17.85 -10.67
CA THR A 21 27.94 16.65 -11.48
C THR A 21 28.44 15.42 -10.72
N VAL A 22 27.91 14.25 -11.06
CA VAL A 22 28.39 12.97 -10.52
C VAL A 22 29.89 12.78 -10.78
N GLU A 23 30.39 13.32 -11.90
CA GLU A 23 31.81 13.29 -12.23
C GLU A 23 32.68 14.05 -11.24
N ASN A 24 32.19 15.18 -10.72
CA ASN A 24 32.91 15.96 -9.69
C ASN A 24 33.06 15.16 -8.42
N TYR A 25 31.99 14.49 -7.97
CA TYR A 25 32.03 13.61 -6.79
C TYR A 25 32.94 12.39 -7.02
N ALA A 26 32.87 11.78 -8.21
CA ALA A 26 33.71 10.66 -8.61
C ALA A 26 35.21 11.01 -8.53
N LYS A 27 35.61 12.18 -9.07
CA LYS A 27 36.99 12.69 -9.03
C LYS A 27 37.42 12.96 -7.59
N ARG A 28 36.58 13.62 -6.77
CA ARG A 28 36.90 13.97 -5.38
C ARG A 28 37.12 12.74 -4.49
N LEU A 29 36.31 11.70 -4.67
CA LEU A 29 36.38 10.47 -3.87
C LEU A 29 37.29 9.39 -4.46
N GLY A 30 37.86 9.63 -5.65
CA GLY A 30 38.71 8.66 -6.35
C GLY A 30 37.97 7.34 -6.64
N VAL A 31 36.73 7.44 -7.16
CA VAL A 31 35.87 6.30 -7.52
C VAL A 31 35.21 6.53 -8.88
N SER A 32 34.61 5.48 -9.45
CA SER A 32 33.88 5.58 -10.71
C SER A 32 32.54 6.34 -10.54
N LYS A 33 32.01 6.93 -11.63
CA LYS A 33 30.65 7.51 -11.65
C LYS A 33 29.60 6.48 -11.18
N ARG A 34 29.71 5.24 -11.63
CA ARG A 34 28.85 4.13 -11.23
C ARG A 34 28.89 3.91 -9.71
N THR A 35 30.07 4.00 -9.11
CA THR A 35 30.24 3.86 -7.65
C THR A 35 29.55 5.01 -6.90
N ILE A 36 29.58 6.24 -7.44
CA ILE A 36 28.87 7.37 -6.86
C ILE A 36 27.36 7.14 -6.88
N TYR A 37 26.79 6.68 -8.00
CA TYR A 37 25.37 6.33 -8.05
C TYR A 37 24.99 5.31 -6.99
N THR A 38 25.77 4.24 -6.86
CA THR A 38 25.55 3.23 -5.80
C THR A 38 25.63 3.84 -4.39
N TYR A 39 26.56 4.76 -4.16
CA TYR A 39 26.69 5.42 -2.87
C TYR A 39 25.51 6.35 -2.58
N LEU A 40 25.04 7.11 -3.57
CA LEU A 40 23.87 7.98 -3.45
C LEU A 40 22.62 7.18 -3.07
N ASP A 41 22.41 6.03 -3.73
CA ASP A 41 21.27 5.16 -3.43
C ASP A 41 21.32 4.60 -1.99
N ILE A 42 22.53 4.30 -1.49
CA ILE A 42 22.69 3.78 -0.12
C ILE A 42 22.51 4.87 0.94
N ILE A 43 22.98 6.11 0.67
CA ILE A 43 22.95 7.20 1.66
C ILE A 43 21.67 8.02 1.61
N GLN A 44 20.82 7.86 0.60
CA GLN A 44 19.61 8.66 0.40
C GLN A 44 18.64 8.55 1.58
N ASP A 45 18.41 7.33 2.10
CA ASP A 45 17.54 7.10 3.26
C ASP A 45 18.10 7.78 4.52
N GLU A 46 19.40 7.70 4.74
CA GLU A 46 20.07 8.36 5.86
C GLU A 46 20.03 9.88 5.75
N LEU A 47 20.18 10.42 4.54
CA LEU A 47 20.05 11.86 4.26
C LEU A 47 18.62 12.33 4.53
N TYR A 48 17.63 11.57 4.09
CA TYR A 48 16.22 11.88 4.33
C TYR A 48 15.89 11.96 5.82
N HIS A 49 16.36 11.00 6.61
CA HIS A 49 16.20 11.02 8.08
C HIS A 49 16.91 12.21 8.74
N ARG A 50 17.92 12.78 8.11
CA ARG A 50 18.61 14.00 8.57
C ARG A 50 18.00 15.30 8.04
N GLY A 51 16.87 15.23 7.34
CA GLY A 51 16.17 16.39 6.81
C GLY A 51 16.73 16.91 5.48
N TYR A 52 17.35 16.05 4.66
CA TYR A 52 17.87 16.40 3.35
C TYR A 52 17.29 15.50 2.26
N SER A 53 17.01 16.05 1.08
CA SER A 53 16.65 15.32 -0.14
C SER A 53 17.70 15.51 -1.22
N ILE A 54 17.92 14.47 -2.03
CA ILE A 54 18.77 14.52 -3.21
C ILE A 54 17.89 14.83 -4.43
N LYS A 55 18.11 15.95 -5.08
CA LYS A 55 17.47 16.29 -6.37
C LYS A 55 18.45 16.05 -7.51
N ARG A 56 18.07 15.14 -8.43
CA ARG A 56 18.87 14.82 -9.62
C ARG A 56 18.35 15.65 -10.79
N LYS A 57 19.23 16.47 -11.42
CA LYS A 57 18.89 17.30 -12.58
C LYS A 57 19.60 16.74 -13.82
N PRO A 58 18.87 16.16 -14.79
CA PRO A 58 19.46 15.60 -16.01
C PRO A 58 20.37 16.59 -16.72
N GLY A 59 21.58 16.15 -17.09
CA GLY A 59 22.61 16.99 -17.75
C GLY A 59 23.24 18.08 -16.87
N LYS A 60 22.73 18.34 -15.65
CA LYS A 60 23.24 19.39 -14.74
C LYS A 60 23.95 18.81 -13.51
N GLY A 61 23.43 17.74 -12.92
CA GLY A 61 24.05 17.11 -11.75
C GLY A 61 23.09 16.86 -10.59
N ILE A 62 23.63 16.90 -9.38
CA ILE A 62 22.96 16.61 -8.12
C ILE A 62 22.91 17.87 -7.26
N GLU A 63 21.77 18.13 -6.66
CA GLU A 63 21.50 19.19 -5.70
C GLU A 63 20.98 18.58 -4.41
N ILE A 64 21.42 19.12 -3.27
CA ILE A 64 20.86 18.74 -1.96
C ILE A 64 19.90 19.83 -1.49
N ILE A 65 18.71 19.41 -1.08
CA ILE A 65 17.68 20.31 -0.55
C ILE A 65 17.50 20.00 0.94
N SER A 66 17.65 21.02 1.80
CA SER A 66 17.38 20.92 3.23
C SER A 66 15.89 21.15 3.51
N HIS A 67 15.26 20.25 4.27
CA HIS A 67 13.86 20.39 4.70
C HIS A 67 13.70 21.44 5.81
N HIS A 68 14.77 21.88 6.49
CA HIS A 68 14.71 22.89 7.55
C HIS A 68 14.44 24.32 7.04
N MET A 69 14.52 24.57 5.74
CA MET A 69 14.21 25.89 5.14
C MET A 69 12.77 26.01 4.59
N ARG A 70 11.90 25.03 4.82
CA ARG A 70 10.50 25.07 4.36
C ARG A 70 9.51 25.31 5.48
N THR A 71 9.58 26.46 6.15
CA THR A 71 8.40 27.13 6.69
C THR A 71 8.06 28.25 5.72
N GLU A 72 6.85 28.22 5.16
CA GLU A 72 6.27 29.21 4.23
C GLU A 72 6.61 28.99 2.74
N ASN A 73 5.91 28.06 2.12
CA ASN A 73 5.19 28.18 0.85
C ASN A 73 4.72 26.81 0.42
N LEU A 74 3.43 26.56 0.59
CA LEU A 74 2.69 25.41 0.06
C LEU A 74 2.48 25.61 -1.45
N GLU A 75 3.55 25.62 -2.22
CA GLU A 75 3.48 25.47 -3.67
C GLU A 75 4.11 24.13 -4.01
N GLU A 76 3.31 23.30 -4.67
CA GLU A 76 3.61 22.06 -5.39
C GLU A 76 4.98 21.44 -5.04
N ASP A 77 5.00 20.46 -4.16
CA ASP A 77 6.16 19.58 -3.98
C ASP A 77 6.57 19.05 -5.35
N GLN A 78 7.60 19.64 -5.94
CA GLN A 78 8.26 19.09 -7.11
C GLN A 78 8.86 17.76 -6.65
N ILE A 79 8.09 16.71 -6.91
CA ILE A 79 8.49 15.33 -6.63
C ILE A 79 9.75 15.09 -7.43
N ASP A 80 10.79 14.63 -6.77
CA ASP A 80 11.98 14.16 -7.48
C ASP A 80 11.59 12.89 -8.25
N GLU A 81 11.29 13.08 -9.53
CA GLU A 81 10.85 12.06 -10.48
C GLU A 81 11.78 10.85 -10.50
N PHE A 82 13.06 11.06 -10.15
CA PHE A 82 14.12 10.05 -10.11
C PHE A 82 14.44 9.52 -8.70
N SER A 83 13.60 9.83 -7.72
CA SER A 83 13.78 9.30 -6.36
C SER A 83 13.64 7.78 -6.32
N ILE A 84 14.26 7.13 -5.31
CA ILE A 84 14.07 5.69 -5.07
C ILE A 84 12.59 5.37 -4.90
N HIS A 85 11.86 6.24 -4.21
CA HIS A 85 10.45 6.07 -3.94
C HIS A 85 9.63 6.05 -5.25
N ASN A 86 9.79 7.06 -6.10
CA ASN A 86 9.07 7.16 -7.37
C ASN A 86 9.47 6.05 -8.34
N ARG A 87 10.73 5.66 -8.39
CA ARG A 87 11.19 4.52 -9.18
C ARG A 87 10.53 3.20 -8.76
N ARG A 88 10.35 2.97 -7.46
CA ARG A 88 9.63 1.79 -6.95
C ARG A 88 8.14 1.85 -7.27
N ILE A 89 7.51 3.02 -7.16
CA ILE A 89 6.12 3.22 -7.58
C ILE A 89 5.97 2.92 -9.08
N GLU A 90 6.89 3.39 -9.90
CA GLU A 90 6.86 3.15 -11.35
C GLU A 90 7.00 1.66 -11.68
N LEU A 91 7.90 0.94 -10.99
CA LEU A 91 8.00 -0.53 -11.12
C LEU A 91 6.67 -1.21 -10.77
N ILE A 92 6.02 -0.80 -9.69
CA ILE A 92 4.74 -1.35 -9.27
C ILE A 92 3.66 -1.02 -10.29
N TRP A 93 3.60 0.23 -10.76
CA TRP A 93 2.60 0.66 -11.72
C TRP A 93 2.70 -0.10 -13.05
N ARG A 94 3.89 -0.19 -13.65
CA ARG A 94 4.09 -0.90 -14.92
C ARG A 94 3.82 -2.40 -14.79
N LEU A 95 4.25 -3.03 -13.71
CA LEU A 95 4.13 -4.47 -13.55
C LEU A 95 2.75 -4.92 -13.09
N PHE A 96 2.12 -4.21 -12.17
CA PHE A 96 0.85 -4.64 -11.59
C PHE A 96 -0.39 -4.03 -12.26
N LEU A 97 -0.29 -2.82 -12.81
CA LEU A 97 -1.41 -2.15 -13.45
C LEU A 97 -1.36 -2.27 -14.97
N GLN A 98 -0.20 -2.07 -15.60
CA GLN A 98 -0.07 -2.23 -17.04
C GLN A 98 0.22 -3.67 -17.47
N GLU A 99 0.71 -4.52 -16.53
CA GLU A 99 1.05 -5.94 -16.76
C GLU A 99 2.09 -6.14 -17.88
N ASN A 100 2.92 -5.13 -18.17
CA ASN A 100 3.95 -5.18 -19.20
C ASN A 100 5.31 -5.59 -18.60
N PRO A 101 6.03 -6.49 -19.27
CA PRO A 101 7.44 -6.71 -18.97
C PRO A 101 8.23 -5.41 -19.12
N ILE A 102 9.14 -5.14 -18.19
CA ILE A 102 9.99 -3.96 -18.22
C ILE A 102 11.39 -4.39 -18.65
N ASP A 103 11.94 -3.82 -19.72
CA ASP A 103 13.34 -4.03 -20.05
C ASP A 103 14.23 -3.41 -18.96
N LEU A 104 15.12 -4.22 -18.40
CA LEU A 104 15.95 -3.81 -17.27
C LEU A 104 16.91 -2.68 -17.62
N TYR A 105 17.48 -2.73 -18.83
CA TYR A 105 18.49 -1.75 -19.24
C TYR A 105 17.85 -0.44 -19.63
N GLU A 106 16.73 -0.47 -20.37
CA GLU A 106 15.94 0.73 -20.67
C GLU A 106 15.46 1.41 -19.37
N PHE A 107 14.99 0.64 -18.39
CA PHE A 107 14.57 1.18 -17.10
C PHE A 107 15.73 1.74 -16.29
N CYS A 108 16.92 1.13 -16.34
CA CYS A 108 18.13 1.68 -15.73
C CYS A 108 18.52 3.02 -16.36
N ASP A 109 18.45 3.13 -17.67
CA ASP A 109 18.78 4.36 -18.42
C ASP A 109 17.75 5.46 -18.15
N GLU A 110 16.47 5.13 -18.12
CA GLU A 110 15.37 6.06 -17.81
C GLU A 110 15.54 6.71 -16.44
N PHE A 111 15.88 5.92 -15.42
CA PHE A 111 16.07 6.41 -14.05
C PHE A 111 17.51 6.79 -13.71
N TYR A 112 18.43 6.71 -14.65
CA TYR A 112 19.86 7.00 -14.46
C TYR A 112 20.48 6.23 -13.30
N VAL A 113 20.18 4.95 -13.18
CA VAL A 113 20.67 4.09 -12.10
C VAL A 113 21.36 2.83 -12.61
N SER A 114 22.09 2.17 -11.73
CA SER A 114 22.73 0.90 -12.05
C SER A 114 21.74 -0.27 -11.97
N GLU A 115 22.05 -1.36 -12.67
CA GLU A 115 21.30 -2.63 -12.54
C GLU A 115 21.23 -3.10 -11.07
N SER A 116 22.29 -2.91 -10.28
CA SER A 116 22.31 -3.26 -8.86
C SER A 116 21.29 -2.46 -8.05
N SER A 117 21.03 -1.20 -8.40
CA SER A 117 19.99 -0.37 -7.76
C SER A 117 18.61 -0.96 -8.01
N ILE A 118 18.32 -1.34 -9.26
CA ILE A 118 17.03 -1.96 -9.59
C ILE A 118 16.88 -3.31 -8.86
N ARG A 119 17.94 -4.14 -8.84
CA ARG A 119 17.90 -5.40 -8.07
C ARG A 119 17.60 -5.18 -6.59
N ASN A 120 18.15 -4.13 -5.97
CA ASN A 120 17.86 -3.77 -4.59
C ASN A 120 16.39 -3.31 -4.42
N ASP A 121 15.84 -2.58 -5.38
CA ASP A 121 14.42 -2.20 -5.36
C ASP A 121 13.50 -3.42 -5.45
N LEU A 122 13.81 -4.37 -6.34
CA LEU A 122 13.05 -5.62 -6.43
C LEU A 122 13.14 -6.44 -5.14
N ILE A 123 14.32 -6.52 -4.51
CA ILE A 123 14.49 -7.17 -3.21
C ILE A 123 13.62 -6.49 -2.16
N TYR A 124 13.62 -5.16 -2.11
CA TYR A 124 12.80 -4.39 -1.16
C TYR A 124 11.31 -4.65 -1.35
N ILE A 125 10.79 -4.53 -2.58
CA ILE A 125 9.38 -4.77 -2.90
C ILE A 125 9.01 -6.22 -2.56
N ASN A 126 9.83 -7.20 -2.96
CA ASN A 126 9.61 -8.60 -2.67
C ASN A 126 9.59 -8.90 -1.16
N GLN A 127 10.42 -8.23 -0.36
CA GLN A 127 10.38 -8.36 1.11
C GLN A 127 9.04 -7.90 1.68
N LYS A 128 8.42 -6.88 1.09
CA LYS A 128 7.09 -6.40 1.51
C LYS A 128 5.97 -7.35 1.09
N LEU A 129 6.07 -7.93 -0.10
CA LEU A 129 5.12 -8.93 -0.62
C LEU A 129 5.31 -10.31 0.01
N LYS A 130 6.51 -10.59 0.56
CA LYS A 130 6.95 -11.91 1.01
C LYS A 130 5.95 -12.59 1.96
N ASN A 131 5.59 -13.81 1.62
CA ASN A 131 4.75 -14.75 2.36
C ASN A 131 3.25 -14.40 2.45
N ARG A 132 2.76 -13.30 1.84
CA ARG A 132 1.33 -12.97 1.92
C ARG A 132 0.56 -13.41 0.68
N TYR A 133 1.08 -13.15 -0.53
CA TYR A 133 0.26 -13.26 -1.75
C TYR A 133 0.87 -14.13 -2.85
N LYS A 134 1.93 -14.86 -2.60
CA LYS A 134 2.61 -15.75 -3.58
C LYS A 134 2.99 -15.06 -4.90
N VAL A 135 3.14 -13.74 -4.89
CA VAL A 135 3.57 -12.92 -6.03
C VAL A 135 4.94 -12.34 -5.72
N ASN A 136 5.82 -12.35 -6.69
CA ASN A 136 7.16 -11.77 -6.59
C ASN A 136 7.62 -11.16 -7.91
N LEU A 137 8.54 -10.22 -7.83
CA LEU A 137 9.21 -9.60 -8.96
C LEU A 137 10.55 -10.29 -9.20
N SER A 138 10.86 -10.60 -10.46
CA SER A 138 12.13 -11.23 -10.84
C SER A 138 12.65 -10.68 -12.18
N ILE A 139 13.94 -10.88 -12.43
CA ILE A 139 14.58 -10.56 -13.70
C ILE A 139 14.81 -11.86 -14.44
N ILE A 140 14.20 -11.98 -15.64
CA ILE A 140 14.34 -13.13 -16.54
C ILE A 140 14.72 -12.61 -17.92
N GLN A 141 15.81 -13.09 -18.46
CA GLN A 141 16.30 -12.73 -19.80
C GLN A 141 16.35 -11.21 -20.04
N GLY A 142 16.80 -10.44 -19.03
CA GLY A 142 16.91 -8.98 -19.12
C GLY A 142 15.59 -8.21 -18.90
N HIS A 143 14.49 -8.88 -18.61
CA HIS A 143 13.21 -8.23 -18.34
C HIS A 143 12.78 -8.42 -16.89
N ILE A 144 12.20 -7.38 -16.29
CA ILE A 144 11.57 -7.43 -14.98
C ILE A 144 10.13 -7.87 -15.17
N LEU A 145 9.70 -8.89 -14.43
CA LEU A 145 8.41 -9.57 -14.57
C LEU A 145 7.80 -9.86 -13.21
N LEU A 146 6.46 -9.95 -13.19
CA LEU A 146 5.74 -10.62 -12.09
C LEU A 146 5.83 -12.14 -12.26
N GLN A 147 6.02 -12.84 -11.16
CA GLN A 147 6.03 -14.29 -11.08
C GLN A 147 5.22 -14.81 -9.89
N GLY A 148 4.87 -16.09 -9.94
CA GLY A 148 4.15 -16.79 -8.90
C GLY A 148 2.68 -16.97 -9.23
N ASP A 149 1.80 -16.88 -8.24
CA ASP A 149 0.35 -17.00 -8.43
C ASP A 149 -0.25 -15.64 -8.83
N LEU A 150 -0.38 -15.42 -10.14
CA LEU A 150 -0.89 -14.20 -10.75
C LEU A 150 -2.43 -14.16 -10.84
N SER A 151 -3.15 -14.90 -10.00
CA SER A 151 -4.60 -14.77 -9.91
C SER A 151 -4.99 -13.33 -9.57
N ALA A 152 -6.13 -12.87 -10.09
CA ALA A 152 -6.63 -11.51 -9.86
C ALA A 152 -6.67 -11.17 -8.35
N LYS A 153 -7.09 -12.13 -7.51
CA LYS A 153 -7.14 -11.94 -6.06
C LYS A 153 -5.75 -11.65 -5.44
N ASN A 154 -4.71 -12.36 -5.89
CA ASN A 154 -3.35 -12.13 -5.38
C ASN A 154 -2.78 -10.81 -5.89
N ILE A 155 -3.02 -10.46 -7.15
CA ILE A 155 -2.62 -9.16 -7.71
C ILE A 155 -3.30 -8.01 -6.96
N PHE A 156 -4.62 -8.08 -6.75
CA PHE A 156 -5.38 -7.03 -6.03
C PHE A 156 -4.90 -6.89 -4.59
N ASN A 157 -4.75 -7.99 -3.86
CA ASN A 157 -4.22 -7.98 -2.50
C ASN A 157 -2.80 -7.41 -2.42
N SER A 158 -1.95 -7.71 -3.42
CA SER A 158 -0.60 -7.17 -3.51
C SER A 158 -0.61 -5.66 -3.72
N LEU A 159 -1.45 -5.16 -4.63
CA LEU A 159 -1.60 -3.73 -4.90
C LEU A 159 -2.09 -2.97 -3.66
N ILE A 160 -3.09 -3.50 -2.96
CA ILE A 160 -3.63 -2.88 -1.74
C ILE A 160 -2.54 -2.76 -0.67
N LEU A 161 -1.78 -3.84 -0.45
CA LEU A 161 -0.65 -3.82 0.48
C LEU A 161 0.43 -2.82 0.06
N LEU A 162 0.77 -2.77 -1.24
CA LEU A 162 1.78 -1.84 -1.75
C LEU A 162 1.31 -0.38 -1.63
N ASN A 163 0.03 -0.11 -1.86
CA ASN A 163 -0.55 1.22 -1.63
C ASN A 163 -0.40 1.65 -0.16
N GLU A 164 -0.66 0.75 0.79
CA GLU A 164 -0.48 1.03 2.22
C GLU A 164 0.97 1.38 2.57
N ILE A 165 1.94 0.72 1.93
CA ILE A 165 3.36 0.87 2.20
C ILE A 165 3.98 2.08 1.51
N PHE A 166 3.62 2.31 0.24
CA PHE A 166 4.29 3.33 -0.58
C PHE A 166 3.59 4.68 -0.55
N PHE A 167 2.29 4.73 -0.28
CA PHE A 167 1.57 6.00 -0.17
C PHE A 167 1.36 6.39 1.30
N ASP A 168 2.44 6.36 2.06
CA ASP A 168 2.44 6.90 3.41
C ASP A 168 2.35 8.43 3.40
N GLY A 169 1.86 9.04 4.48
CA GLY A 169 1.69 10.48 4.57
C GLY A 169 1.01 10.91 5.86
N ASN A 170 1.04 12.21 6.13
CA ASN A 170 0.41 12.81 7.28
C ASN A 170 -1.11 12.95 7.07
N GLY A 171 -1.84 11.86 7.34
CA GLY A 171 -3.30 11.82 7.29
C GLY A 171 -3.89 11.33 5.96
N TYR A 172 -5.20 11.09 6.00
CA TYR A 172 -5.98 10.51 4.91
C TYR A 172 -5.86 11.27 3.59
N ASN A 173 -6.03 12.58 3.61
CA ASN A 173 -6.04 13.39 2.40
C ASN A 173 -4.68 13.39 1.66
N GLN A 174 -3.57 13.34 2.39
CA GLN A 174 -2.23 13.26 1.77
C GLN A 174 -2.02 11.89 1.12
N LYS A 175 -2.35 10.82 1.83
CA LYS A 175 -2.28 9.46 1.28
C LYS A 175 -3.15 9.29 0.04
N LEU A 176 -4.36 9.86 0.05
CA LEU A 176 -5.27 9.80 -1.09
C LEU A 176 -4.72 10.57 -2.31
N ARG A 177 -4.13 11.75 -2.11
CA ARG A 177 -3.44 12.47 -3.18
C ARG A 177 -2.28 11.67 -3.75
N ASN A 178 -1.54 10.95 -2.91
CA ASN A 178 -0.41 10.15 -3.36
C ASN A 178 -0.86 8.98 -4.27
N LEU A 179 -2.09 8.45 -4.12
CA LEU A 179 -2.64 7.45 -5.05
C LEU A 179 -2.74 7.97 -6.50
N GLN A 180 -2.83 9.29 -6.73
CA GLN A 180 -2.89 9.88 -8.07
C GLN A 180 -1.62 9.63 -8.91
N TYR A 181 -0.53 9.18 -8.30
CA TYR A 181 0.66 8.73 -9.06
C TYR A 181 0.43 7.42 -9.80
N MET A 182 -0.51 6.59 -9.35
CA MET A 182 -0.76 5.29 -9.95
C MET A 182 -2.15 5.15 -10.56
N TYR A 183 -3.13 5.93 -10.07
CA TYR A 183 -4.53 5.74 -10.43
C TYR A 183 -5.13 7.03 -10.96
N ASP A 184 -6.19 6.88 -11.73
CA ASP A 184 -6.92 8.00 -12.31
C ASP A 184 -7.47 8.93 -11.23
N LYS A 185 -7.29 10.23 -11.40
CA LYS A 185 -7.74 11.26 -10.46
C LYS A 185 -9.26 11.27 -10.28
N HIS A 186 -10.01 11.13 -11.37
CA HIS A 186 -11.47 11.14 -11.30
C HIS A 186 -12.00 9.96 -10.50
N LEU A 187 -11.40 8.77 -10.68
CA LEU A 187 -11.72 7.60 -9.87
C LEU A 187 -11.43 7.83 -8.38
N ILE A 188 -10.27 8.40 -8.06
CA ILE A 188 -9.90 8.70 -6.67
C ILE A 188 -10.87 9.71 -6.04
N ASP A 189 -11.21 10.77 -6.76
CA ASP A 189 -12.16 11.79 -6.29
C ASP A 189 -13.55 11.17 -6.08
N THR A 190 -14.02 10.33 -7.01
CA THR A 190 -15.30 9.60 -6.89
C THR A 190 -15.34 8.70 -5.65
N VAL A 191 -14.27 7.91 -5.43
CA VAL A 191 -14.14 7.06 -4.24
C VAL A 191 -14.10 7.89 -2.95
N ASN A 192 -13.42 9.05 -2.97
CA ASN A 192 -13.37 9.94 -1.83
C ASN A 192 -14.76 10.51 -1.47
N HIS A 193 -15.52 10.94 -2.46
CA HIS A 193 -16.91 11.42 -2.27
C HIS A 193 -17.77 10.30 -1.68
N LEU A 194 -17.73 9.11 -2.26
CA LEU A 194 -18.48 7.95 -1.75
C LEU A 194 -18.18 7.67 -0.27
N ILE A 195 -16.89 7.66 0.11
CA ILE A 195 -16.47 7.40 1.50
C ILE A 195 -16.93 8.53 2.42
N HIS A 196 -16.82 9.79 1.98
CA HIS A 196 -17.23 10.95 2.76
C HIS A 196 -18.73 10.92 3.04
N ASP A 197 -19.54 10.70 2.02
CA ASP A 197 -21.00 10.66 2.11
C ASP A 197 -21.45 9.51 3.02
N TYR A 198 -20.85 8.30 2.84
CA TYR A 198 -21.14 7.16 3.69
C TYR A 198 -20.82 7.42 5.15
N ILE A 199 -19.67 8.05 5.46
CA ILE A 199 -19.27 8.33 6.84
C ILE A 199 -20.19 9.37 7.47
N HIS A 200 -20.63 10.36 6.70
CA HIS A 200 -21.55 11.41 7.15
C HIS A 200 -22.94 10.84 7.47
N ASP A 201 -23.48 10.00 6.57
CA ASP A 201 -24.81 9.43 6.71
C ASP A 201 -24.94 8.46 7.89
N VAL A 202 -23.89 7.71 8.20
CA VAL A 202 -23.91 6.67 9.23
C VAL A 202 -23.35 7.15 10.57
N SER A 203 -22.97 8.44 10.67
CA SER A 203 -22.33 9.02 11.90
C SER A 203 -21.14 8.20 12.42
N LEU A 204 -20.40 7.57 11.51
CA LEU A 204 -19.30 6.67 11.82
C LEU A 204 -17.99 7.43 11.95
N HIS A 205 -17.35 7.33 13.11
CA HIS A 205 -15.99 7.82 13.30
C HIS A 205 -15.00 6.72 12.89
N LEU A 206 -14.69 6.63 11.58
CA LEU A 206 -13.61 5.77 11.09
C LEU A 206 -12.26 6.46 11.31
N ALA A 207 -11.31 5.74 11.91
CA ALA A 207 -9.94 6.21 11.97
C ALA A 207 -9.36 6.37 10.54
N GLU A 208 -8.48 7.35 10.35
CA GLU A 208 -7.98 7.73 9.02
C GLU A 208 -7.35 6.59 8.23
N HIS A 209 -6.66 5.67 8.91
CA HIS A 209 -6.07 4.51 8.25
C HIS A 209 -7.12 3.55 7.70
N TYR A 210 -8.29 3.39 8.35
CA TYR A 210 -9.39 2.57 7.80
C TYR A 210 -10.07 3.24 6.61
N LYS A 211 -10.17 4.57 6.62
CA LYS A 211 -10.66 5.33 5.45
C LYS A 211 -9.74 5.12 4.25
N PHE A 212 -8.43 5.19 4.48
CA PHE A 212 -7.44 4.99 3.43
C PHE A 212 -7.44 3.56 2.90
N ASN A 213 -7.52 2.56 3.78
CA ASN A 213 -7.61 1.16 3.36
C ASN A 213 -8.86 0.92 2.51
N LEU A 214 -10.01 1.45 2.92
CA LEU A 214 -11.24 1.36 2.14
C LEU A 214 -11.09 2.05 0.79
N ALA A 215 -10.54 3.26 0.75
CA ALA A 215 -10.27 3.97 -0.49
C ALA A 215 -9.33 3.16 -1.40
N SER A 216 -8.24 2.64 -0.85
CA SER A 216 -7.26 1.83 -1.61
C SER A 216 -7.90 0.58 -2.21
N VAL A 217 -8.74 -0.14 -1.45
CA VAL A 217 -9.45 -1.32 -1.97
C VAL A 217 -10.40 -0.96 -3.10
N LEU A 218 -11.19 0.10 -2.94
CA LEU A 218 -12.15 0.55 -3.95
C LEU A 218 -11.44 1.04 -5.21
N VAL A 219 -10.37 1.82 -5.07
CA VAL A 219 -9.56 2.31 -6.20
C VAL A 219 -8.90 1.15 -6.96
N VAL A 220 -8.26 0.20 -6.25
CA VAL A 220 -7.62 -0.97 -6.88
C VAL A 220 -8.64 -1.81 -7.62
N LEU A 221 -9.76 -2.14 -6.97
CA LEU A 221 -10.81 -2.98 -7.55
C LEU A 221 -11.40 -2.32 -8.80
N SER A 222 -11.80 -1.06 -8.71
CA SER A 222 -12.38 -0.32 -9.84
C SER A 222 -11.39 -0.14 -10.98
N SER A 223 -10.14 0.23 -10.67
CA SER A 223 -9.09 0.39 -11.70
C SER A 223 -8.85 -0.89 -12.48
N LYS A 224 -8.85 -2.05 -11.81
CA LYS A 224 -8.67 -3.35 -12.45
C LYS A 224 -9.91 -3.77 -13.25
N VAL A 225 -11.11 -3.50 -12.74
CA VAL A 225 -12.35 -3.78 -13.48
C VAL A 225 -12.47 -2.89 -14.74
N ILE A 226 -12.05 -1.63 -14.70
CA ILE A 226 -11.92 -0.76 -15.88
C ILE A 226 -11.01 -1.41 -16.96
N GLN A 227 -9.97 -2.12 -16.54
CA GLN A 227 -9.06 -2.86 -17.43
C GLN A 227 -9.61 -4.23 -17.87
N GLY A 228 -10.79 -4.64 -17.42
CA GLY A 228 -11.42 -5.93 -17.74
C GLY A 228 -11.02 -7.09 -16.83
N PHE A 229 -10.33 -6.82 -15.71
CA PHE A 229 -9.93 -7.86 -14.75
C PHE A 229 -10.93 -7.95 -13.60
N HIS A 230 -11.43 -9.16 -13.37
CA HIS A 230 -12.35 -9.48 -12.29
C HIS A 230 -11.78 -10.54 -11.37
N ILE A 231 -12.23 -10.51 -10.11
CA ILE A 231 -11.97 -11.60 -9.18
C ILE A 231 -12.67 -12.86 -9.70
N GLN A 232 -11.94 -13.96 -9.76
CA GLN A 232 -12.51 -15.24 -10.15
C GLN A 232 -13.26 -15.88 -8.98
N ASP A 233 -14.44 -16.44 -9.27
CA ASP A 233 -15.23 -17.15 -8.26
C ASP A 233 -14.48 -18.41 -7.79
N ASP A 234 -14.22 -18.49 -6.49
CA ASP A 234 -13.69 -19.71 -5.86
C ASP A 234 -14.85 -20.67 -5.58
N LYS A 235 -15.09 -21.56 -6.54
CA LYS A 235 -16.17 -22.56 -6.48
C LYS A 235 -16.15 -23.45 -5.23
N ASN A 236 -15.04 -23.48 -4.50
CA ASN A 236 -14.87 -24.25 -3.27
C ASN A 236 -15.26 -23.48 -2.00
N ARG A 237 -15.78 -22.26 -2.11
CA ARG A 237 -16.29 -21.51 -0.96
C ARG A 237 -17.56 -22.16 -0.44
N LEU A 238 -17.53 -22.57 0.83
CA LEU A 238 -18.70 -23.09 1.51
C LEU A 238 -19.77 -21.99 1.62
N ILE A 239 -21.03 -22.34 1.32
CA ILE A 239 -22.21 -21.45 1.45
C ILE A 239 -22.25 -20.75 2.83
N TYR A 240 -21.74 -21.41 3.86
CA TYR A 240 -21.61 -20.89 5.22
C TYR A 240 -20.74 -19.61 5.31
N ASP A 241 -19.64 -19.55 4.57
CA ASP A 241 -18.76 -18.37 4.56
C ASP A 241 -19.46 -17.17 3.89
N ARG A 242 -20.29 -17.39 2.89
CA ARG A 242 -21.08 -16.34 2.20
C ARG A 242 -22.15 -15.73 3.12
N VAL A 243 -22.88 -16.55 3.86
CA VAL A 243 -23.93 -16.08 4.79
C VAL A 243 -23.35 -15.27 5.94
N LYS A 244 -22.14 -15.60 6.40
CA LYS A 244 -21.46 -14.94 7.50
C LYS A 244 -21.17 -13.44 7.23
N PHE A 245 -21.01 -13.09 5.96
CA PHE A 245 -20.69 -11.73 5.52
C PHE A 245 -21.86 -10.95 4.95
N LEU A 246 -23.10 -11.45 5.08
CA LEU A 246 -24.25 -10.86 4.42
C LEU A 246 -24.42 -9.34 4.64
N PRO A 247 -24.28 -8.77 5.86
CA PRO A 247 -24.38 -7.32 6.05
C PRO A 247 -23.28 -6.54 5.30
N ASN A 248 -22.06 -7.05 5.31
CA ASN A 248 -20.94 -6.43 4.60
C ASN A 248 -21.05 -6.62 3.09
N LEU A 249 -21.70 -7.71 2.64
CA LEU A 249 -22.00 -7.92 1.22
C LEU A 249 -23.03 -6.91 0.71
N ILE A 250 -24.05 -6.57 1.52
CA ILE A 250 -25.03 -5.53 1.18
C ILE A 250 -24.30 -4.19 1.04
N LEU A 251 -23.45 -3.83 2.00
CA LEU A 251 -22.67 -2.60 1.93
C LEU A 251 -21.71 -2.58 0.74
N ALA A 252 -21.02 -3.68 0.50
CA ALA A 252 -20.14 -3.84 -0.67
C ALA A 252 -20.93 -3.59 -1.96
N LYS A 253 -22.11 -4.18 -2.12
CA LYS A 253 -22.99 -3.95 -3.27
C LYS A 253 -23.40 -2.49 -3.41
N GLN A 254 -23.74 -1.81 -2.32
CA GLN A 254 -24.10 -0.38 -2.37
C GLN A 254 -22.90 0.48 -2.86
N PHE A 255 -21.69 0.23 -2.37
CA PHE A 255 -20.50 0.94 -2.82
C PHE A 255 -20.21 0.67 -4.28
N LEU A 256 -20.29 -0.59 -4.72
CA LEU A 256 -19.99 -0.96 -6.10
C LEU A 256 -21.07 -0.46 -7.06
N LEU A 257 -22.35 -0.47 -6.70
CA LEU A 257 -23.42 0.12 -7.52
C LEU A 257 -23.22 1.62 -7.75
N TYR A 258 -22.80 2.36 -6.72
CA TYR A 258 -22.46 3.78 -6.88
C TYR A 258 -21.31 3.99 -7.88
N LEU A 259 -20.25 3.16 -7.77
CA LEU A 259 -19.12 3.23 -8.69
C LEU A 259 -19.47 2.77 -10.12
N GLU A 260 -20.36 1.78 -10.27
CA GLU A 260 -20.87 1.35 -11.56
C GLU A 260 -21.58 2.50 -12.31
N GLU A 261 -22.40 3.26 -11.56
CA GLU A 261 -23.17 4.36 -12.13
C GLU A 261 -22.29 5.53 -12.60
N ILE A 262 -21.23 5.86 -11.82
CA ILE A 262 -20.39 7.02 -12.12
C ILE A 262 -19.26 6.69 -13.08
N CYS A 263 -18.66 5.50 -12.95
CA CYS A 263 -17.49 5.10 -13.73
C CYS A 263 -17.84 4.29 -15.00
N ASP A 264 -19.13 4.02 -15.24
CA ASP A 264 -19.62 3.20 -16.38
C ASP A 264 -18.91 1.82 -16.46
N ILE A 265 -18.86 1.12 -15.33
CA ILE A 265 -18.26 -0.21 -15.19
C ILE A 265 -19.26 -1.20 -14.62
N LYS A 266 -18.94 -2.50 -14.65
CA LYS A 266 -19.78 -3.52 -14.03
C LYS A 266 -18.92 -4.44 -13.16
N PHE A 267 -19.38 -4.68 -11.94
CA PHE A 267 -18.74 -5.61 -11.01
C PHE A 267 -19.45 -6.96 -11.02
N THR A 268 -18.66 -8.02 -10.83
CA THR A 268 -19.17 -9.37 -10.66
C THR A 268 -19.57 -9.65 -9.20
N GLU A 269 -20.30 -10.74 -8.94
CA GLU A 269 -20.57 -11.19 -7.58
C GLU A 269 -19.30 -11.50 -6.79
N ALA A 270 -18.27 -12.05 -7.44
CA ALA A 270 -16.98 -12.32 -6.83
C ALA A 270 -16.21 -11.03 -6.44
N ASP A 271 -16.33 -9.96 -7.21
CA ASP A 271 -15.80 -8.64 -6.85
C ASP A 271 -16.50 -8.09 -5.60
N CYS A 272 -17.83 -8.23 -5.51
CA CYS A 272 -18.59 -7.85 -4.33
C CYS A 272 -18.18 -8.65 -3.08
N GLU A 273 -17.98 -9.96 -3.23
CA GLU A 273 -17.53 -10.83 -2.13
C GLU A 273 -16.13 -10.44 -1.67
N PHE A 274 -15.23 -10.13 -2.60
CA PHE A 274 -13.88 -9.67 -2.30
C PHE A 274 -13.90 -8.37 -1.47
N LEU A 275 -14.69 -7.38 -1.88
CA LEU A 275 -14.85 -6.15 -1.11
C LEU A 275 -15.47 -6.42 0.26
N ALA A 276 -16.49 -7.27 0.35
CA ALA A 276 -17.11 -7.63 1.62
C ALA A 276 -16.11 -8.28 2.60
N GLU A 277 -15.17 -9.09 2.11
CA GLU A 277 -14.09 -9.64 2.94
C GLU A 277 -13.21 -8.54 3.55
N TYR A 278 -12.92 -7.49 2.77
CA TYR A 278 -12.15 -6.34 3.27
C TYR A 278 -12.93 -5.54 4.30
N LEU A 279 -14.21 -5.27 4.05
CA LEU A 279 -15.06 -4.55 5.00
C LEU A 279 -15.12 -5.24 6.37
N VAL A 280 -15.10 -6.58 6.40
CA VAL A 280 -15.03 -7.35 7.66
C VAL A 280 -13.65 -7.23 8.29
N ALA A 281 -12.58 -7.33 7.50
CA ALA A 281 -11.21 -7.30 8.02
C ALA A 281 -10.86 -5.95 8.63
N ASP A 282 -11.27 -4.84 8.00
CA ASP A 282 -10.97 -3.47 8.41
C ASP A 282 -11.96 -2.88 9.43
N ARG A 283 -12.83 -3.73 9.98
CA ARG A 283 -13.80 -3.30 11.02
C ARG A 283 -14.77 -2.21 10.56
N ILE A 284 -15.02 -2.08 9.28
CA ILE A 284 -16.08 -1.22 8.76
C ILE A 284 -17.40 -1.92 9.09
N GLN A 285 -18.01 -1.51 10.19
CA GLN A 285 -19.18 -2.18 10.75
C GLN A 285 -20.44 -1.44 10.37
N ILE A 286 -21.33 -2.18 9.73
CA ILE A 286 -22.74 -1.84 9.77
C ILE A 286 -23.25 -2.23 11.17
N HIS A 287 -23.99 -1.36 11.82
CA HIS A 287 -24.57 -1.56 13.15
C HIS A 287 -25.65 -2.68 13.18
N ASN A 288 -25.36 -3.87 12.64
CA ASN A 288 -26.25 -5.02 12.74
C ASN A 288 -25.53 -6.20 13.40
N PHE A 289 -25.58 -6.20 14.73
CA PHE A 289 -24.92 -7.15 15.64
C PHE A 289 -25.44 -8.59 15.61
N GLU A 290 -26.40 -8.92 14.75
CA GLU A 290 -27.18 -10.14 14.93
C GLU A 290 -26.51 -11.45 14.46
N LYS A 291 -25.34 -11.42 13.80
CA LYS A 291 -24.86 -12.63 13.11
C LYS A 291 -23.39 -13.04 13.31
N VAL A 292 -22.84 -12.89 14.53
CA VAL A 292 -21.63 -13.66 14.85
C VAL A 292 -21.99 -15.14 14.99
N SER A 293 -21.21 -16.05 14.38
CA SER A 293 -21.52 -17.49 14.43
C SER A 293 -21.62 -17.99 15.87
N LYS A 294 -22.50 -18.97 16.13
CA LYS A 294 -22.65 -19.56 17.46
C LYS A 294 -21.31 -20.09 18.00
N HIS A 295 -20.52 -20.72 17.14
CA HIS A 295 -19.21 -21.24 17.46
C HIS A 295 -18.21 -20.11 17.86
N ASP A 296 -18.17 -19.01 17.11
CA ASP A 296 -17.26 -17.89 17.43
C ASP A 296 -17.71 -17.17 18.73
N LYS A 297 -19.02 -17.10 19.01
CA LYS A 297 -19.54 -16.62 20.31
C LYS A 297 -19.08 -17.52 21.45
N GLU A 298 -19.15 -18.83 21.30
CA GLU A 298 -18.70 -19.79 22.31
C GLU A 298 -17.19 -19.68 22.60
N ILE A 299 -16.38 -19.49 21.55
CA ILE A 299 -14.95 -19.26 21.70
C ILE A 299 -14.71 -17.93 22.40
N PHE A 300 -15.39 -16.86 21.99
CA PHE A 300 -15.30 -15.56 22.62
C PHE A 300 -15.60 -15.60 24.12
N GLU A 301 -16.69 -16.26 24.52
CA GLU A 301 -17.06 -16.39 25.94
C GLU A 301 -15.98 -17.10 26.76
N ARG A 302 -15.35 -18.13 26.20
CA ARG A 302 -14.24 -18.83 26.87
C ARG A 302 -13.00 -17.93 27.00
N VAL A 303 -12.68 -17.14 25.98
CA VAL A 303 -11.58 -16.18 26.01
C VAL A 303 -11.88 -15.07 27.03
N LEU A 304 -13.09 -14.50 27.01
CA LEU A 304 -13.52 -13.45 27.91
C LEU A 304 -13.42 -13.88 29.39
N LYS A 305 -13.92 -15.07 29.74
CA LYS A 305 -13.79 -15.63 31.09
C LYS A 305 -12.34 -15.76 31.55
N LYS A 306 -11.43 -16.18 30.66
CA LYS A 306 -10.00 -16.22 30.97
C LYS A 306 -9.42 -14.83 31.22
N MET A 307 -9.83 -13.86 30.42
CA MET A 307 -9.40 -12.45 30.60
C MET A 307 -9.91 -11.89 31.91
N GLU A 308 -11.17 -12.12 32.27
CA GLU A 308 -11.77 -11.68 33.56
C GLU A 308 -10.98 -12.24 34.74
N LEU A 309 -10.60 -13.51 34.71
CA LEU A 309 -9.81 -14.15 35.76
C LEU A 309 -8.38 -13.57 35.85
N LEU A 310 -7.72 -13.32 34.72
CA LEU A 310 -6.35 -12.81 34.68
C LEU A 310 -6.26 -11.33 35.05
N LEU A 311 -7.19 -10.53 34.55
CA LEU A 311 -7.19 -9.07 34.71
C LEU A 311 -7.94 -8.62 35.99
N LYS A 312 -8.66 -9.54 36.66
CA LYS A 312 -9.54 -9.24 37.80
C LYS A 312 -10.58 -8.16 37.47
N VAL A 313 -11.09 -8.15 36.26
CA VAL A 313 -12.09 -7.22 35.74
C VAL A 313 -13.33 -8.00 35.35
N ASP A 314 -14.49 -7.45 35.63
CA ASP A 314 -15.79 -8.01 35.27
C ASP A 314 -16.34 -7.31 34.01
N PHE A 315 -16.28 -7.97 32.85
CA PHE A 315 -16.80 -7.43 31.58
C PHE A 315 -18.33 -7.59 31.44
N SER A 316 -18.99 -8.29 32.35
CA SER A 316 -20.47 -8.49 32.31
C SER A 316 -21.23 -7.20 32.61
N LYS A 317 -20.60 -6.26 33.34
CA LYS A 317 -21.22 -5.02 33.81
C LYS A 317 -21.51 -3.99 32.70
N ASN A 318 -20.84 -4.09 31.56
CA ASN A 318 -21.04 -3.17 30.44
C ASN A 318 -21.33 -3.94 29.14
N LYS A 319 -22.62 -4.08 28.85
CA LYS A 319 -23.10 -4.81 27.68
C LYS A 319 -22.57 -4.24 26.36
N GLU A 320 -22.51 -2.93 26.23
CA GLU A 320 -22.00 -2.24 25.03
C GLU A 320 -20.52 -2.54 24.79
N ASN A 321 -19.68 -2.46 25.82
CA ASN A 321 -18.26 -2.79 25.70
C ASN A 321 -18.04 -4.27 25.37
N ARG A 322 -18.87 -5.15 25.92
CA ARG A 322 -18.81 -6.60 25.61
C ARG A 322 -19.16 -6.88 24.15
N GLU A 323 -20.18 -6.21 23.62
CA GLU A 323 -20.56 -6.31 22.21
C GLU A 323 -19.44 -5.77 21.31
N LYS A 324 -18.84 -4.62 21.63
CA LYS A 324 -17.68 -4.10 20.92
C LYS A 324 -16.49 -5.08 20.93
N LEU A 325 -16.20 -5.70 22.07
CA LEU A 325 -15.16 -6.71 22.20
C LEU A 325 -15.45 -7.96 21.35
N LEU A 326 -16.70 -8.43 21.32
CA LEU A 326 -17.11 -9.57 20.49
C LEU A 326 -16.87 -9.30 19.00
N LEU A 327 -17.16 -8.07 18.54
CA LEU A 327 -16.92 -7.67 17.17
C LEU A 327 -15.43 -7.63 16.84
N HIS A 328 -14.62 -7.05 17.74
CA HIS A 328 -13.17 -7.04 17.59
C HIS A 328 -12.58 -8.44 17.54
N PHE A 329 -13.10 -9.34 18.39
CA PHE A 329 -12.71 -10.74 18.39
C PHE A 329 -13.08 -11.44 17.07
N ASN A 330 -14.28 -11.21 16.56
CA ASN A 330 -14.72 -11.80 15.31
C ASN A 330 -13.86 -11.33 14.12
N ALA A 331 -13.57 -10.03 14.03
CA ALA A 331 -12.68 -9.46 13.01
C ALA A 331 -11.24 -10.02 13.12
N MET A 332 -10.73 -10.21 14.34
CA MET A 332 -9.42 -10.83 14.57
C MET A 332 -9.40 -12.30 14.10
N VAL A 333 -10.42 -13.10 14.47
CA VAL A 333 -10.52 -14.51 14.06
C VAL A 333 -10.62 -14.63 12.55
N PHE A 334 -11.36 -13.73 11.90
CA PHE A 334 -11.47 -13.69 10.44
C PHE A 334 -10.10 -13.44 9.79
N ARG A 335 -9.34 -12.46 10.25
CA ARG A 335 -7.98 -12.17 9.75
C ARG A 335 -7.06 -13.36 9.92
N LEU A 336 -7.03 -13.98 11.08
CA LEU A 336 -6.20 -15.16 11.34
C LEU A 336 -6.57 -16.34 10.43
N ARG A 337 -7.85 -16.50 10.07
CA ARG A 337 -8.28 -17.51 9.10
C ARG A 337 -7.87 -17.16 7.67
N LYS A 338 -7.92 -15.87 7.31
CA LYS A 338 -7.48 -15.36 6.00
C LYS A 338 -5.96 -15.55 5.84
N ASP A 339 -5.17 -15.19 6.85
CA ASP A 339 -3.71 -15.34 6.84
C ASP A 339 -3.28 -16.83 6.77
N ARG A 340 -3.99 -17.74 7.44
CA ARG A 340 -3.71 -19.19 7.35
C ARG A 340 -3.99 -19.77 5.96
N LYS A 341 -5.00 -19.28 5.24
CA LYS A 341 -5.30 -19.72 3.86
C LYS A 341 -4.27 -19.24 2.83
N SER A 342 -3.50 -18.20 3.14
CA SER A 342 -2.42 -17.69 2.27
C SER A 342 -1.09 -18.42 2.49
N VAL A 343 -0.98 -19.33 3.47
CA VAL A 343 0.26 -20.03 3.86
C VAL A 343 0.23 -21.53 3.46
N VAL A 344 -0.86 -22.05 2.89
CA VAL A 344 -0.97 -23.45 2.43
C VAL A 344 -0.89 -23.54 0.91
#